data_ccb21aafe61ebd80ad3c28ac0cbebad1
#
_entry.id   ccb21aafe61ebd80ad3c28ac0cbebad1
#
_cell.length_a   1.000
_cell.length_b   1.000
_cell.length_c   1.000
_cell.angle_alpha   90.00
_cell.angle_beta   90.00
_cell.angle_gamma   90.00
#
_symmetry.space_group_name_H-M   'P 1'
#
loop_
_entity.id
_entity.type
_entity.pdbx_description
1 polymer ?
#
loop_
_entity_poly.entity_id
_entity_poly.type
_entity_poly.pdbx_seq_one_letter_code
_entity_poly.pdbx_strand_id
1 'polypeptide(L)'
;FTQSAFINLELSADQKAEFYPFINSCPNVLECNCVTGVYSMLIKVSFPSTQELDTFIGKIQRFGNTSTQIVFSTPVPHREISVETNL
;
A
#
# COMPACT_ATOMS: atom_id res chain seq x y z
N PHE A 1 5.04 -15.74 -10.07
CA PHE A 1 4.58 -15.63 -8.69
C PHE A 1 4.86 -14.22 -8.14
N THR A 2 3.86 -13.61 -7.49
CA THR A 2 4.03 -12.34 -6.82
C THR A 2 3.39 -12.41 -5.44
N GLN A 3 3.96 -11.66 -4.52
CA GLN A 3 3.43 -11.53 -3.18
C GLN A 3 2.79 -10.15 -3.04
N SER A 4 1.48 -10.12 -2.84
CA SER A 4 0.73 -8.88 -2.62
C SER A 4 0.50 -8.66 -1.14
N ALA A 5 0.45 -7.40 -0.75
CA ALA A 5 0.25 -7.03 0.64
C ALA A 5 -0.41 -5.66 0.75
N PHE A 6 -1.08 -5.45 1.88
CA PHE A 6 -1.58 -4.14 2.26
C PHE A 6 -0.79 -3.68 3.46
N ILE A 7 -0.20 -2.49 3.36
CA ILE A 7 0.60 -1.92 4.44
C ILE A 7 -0.14 -0.71 4.98
N ASN A 8 -0.49 -0.78 6.25
CA ASN A 8 -1.08 0.34 6.96
C ASN A 8 0.06 1.14 7.58
N LEU A 9 0.06 2.44 7.34
CA LEU A 9 1.12 3.32 7.85
C LEU A 9 0.51 4.46 8.64
N GLU A 10 1.01 4.64 9.84
CA GLU A 10 0.68 5.80 10.66
C GLU A 10 1.71 6.88 10.32
N LEU A 11 1.41 7.68 9.30
CA LEU A 11 2.35 8.66 8.77
C LEU A 11 2.43 9.89 9.68
N SER A 12 3.64 10.21 10.12
CA SER A 12 3.87 11.43 10.91
C SER A 12 3.71 12.66 10.03
N ALA A 13 3.10 13.71 10.59
CA ALA A 13 2.81 14.92 9.83
C ALA A 13 4.07 15.56 9.25
N ASP A 14 5.17 15.51 10.01
CA ASP A 14 6.44 16.10 9.58
C ASP A 14 7.17 15.26 8.53
N GLN A 15 6.68 14.06 8.21
CA GLN A 15 7.30 13.19 7.24
C GLN A 15 6.59 13.19 5.88
N LYS A 16 5.46 13.88 5.77
CA LYS A 16 4.66 13.87 4.54
C LYS A 16 5.44 14.37 3.33
N ALA A 17 6.22 15.41 3.50
CA ALA A 17 6.97 16.01 2.39
C ALA A 17 7.98 15.04 1.78
N GLU A 18 8.53 14.14 2.59
CA GLU A 18 9.49 13.13 2.14
C GLU A 18 8.79 11.85 1.68
N PHE A 19 7.64 11.54 2.30
CA PHE A 19 6.94 10.31 1.99
C PHE A 19 6.38 10.27 0.57
N TYR A 20 5.70 11.33 0.15
CA TYR A 20 5.03 11.29 -1.16
C TYR A 20 5.98 11.09 -2.34
N PRO A 21 7.14 11.80 -2.41
CA PRO A 21 8.09 11.50 -3.48
C PRO A 21 8.63 10.08 -3.41
N PHE A 22 8.87 9.57 -2.20
CA PHE A 22 9.38 8.21 -2.04
C PHE A 22 8.37 7.20 -2.55
N ILE A 23 7.10 7.30 -2.13
CA ILE A 23 6.09 6.31 -2.50
C ILE A 23 5.79 6.36 -3.99
N ASN A 24 5.82 7.55 -4.58
CA ASN A 24 5.60 7.69 -6.02
C ASN A 24 6.71 7.09 -6.86
N SER A 25 7.90 6.97 -6.30
CA SER A 25 9.05 6.41 -7.03
C SER A 25 9.15 4.89 -6.92
N CYS A 26 8.28 4.25 -6.15
CA CYS A 26 8.35 2.81 -5.92
C CYS A 26 7.47 2.08 -6.93
N PRO A 27 8.06 1.36 -7.90
CA PRO A 27 7.27 0.74 -8.97
C PRO A 27 6.39 -0.42 -8.49
N ASN A 28 6.68 -0.98 -7.32
CA ASN A 28 5.90 -2.08 -6.78
C ASN A 28 4.70 -1.61 -5.97
N VAL A 29 4.52 -0.30 -5.82
CA VAL A 29 3.35 0.27 -5.17
C VAL A 29 2.25 0.39 -6.22
N LEU A 30 1.16 -0.36 -6.01
CA LEU A 30 0.02 -0.34 -6.93
C LEU A 30 -0.94 0.79 -6.62
N GLU A 31 -1.05 1.13 -5.34
CA GLU A 31 -2.00 2.12 -4.87
C GLU A 31 -1.55 2.65 -3.52
N CYS A 32 -1.82 3.91 -3.24
CA CYS A 32 -1.58 4.49 -1.93
C CYS A 32 -2.76 5.41 -1.62
N ASN A 33 -3.50 5.08 -0.58
CA ASN A 33 -4.72 5.79 -0.21
C ASN A 33 -4.58 6.45 1.14
N CYS A 34 -5.08 7.68 1.24
CA CYS A 34 -5.25 8.32 2.54
C CYS A 34 -6.57 7.83 3.11
N VAL A 35 -6.54 7.34 4.33
CA VAL A 35 -7.72 6.77 4.97
C VAL A 35 -7.89 7.37 6.36
N THR A 36 -9.09 7.21 6.91
CA THR A 36 -9.37 7.68 8.26
C THR A 36 -8.97 6.60 9.27
N GLY A 37 -8.70 7.03 10.51
CA GLY A 37 -8.37 6.11 11.59
C GLY A 37 -6.94 6.32 12.07
N VAL A 38 -6.48 5.37 12.89
CA VAL A 38 -5.13 5.43 13.46
C VAL A 38 -4.08 5.41 12.37
N TYR A 39 -4.24 4.52 11.41
CA TYR A 39 -3.34 4.45 10.26
C TYR A 39 -3.91 5.34 9.17
N SER A 40 -3.16 6.38 8.81
CA SER A 40 -3.64 7.37 7.86
C SER A 40 -3.40 6.99 6.40
N MET A 41 -2.53 6.02 6.14
CA MET A 41 -2.21 5.59 4.77
C MET A 41 -2.43 4.10 4.64
N LEU A 42 -3.03 3.70 3.52
CA LEU A 42 -3.19 2.29 3.16
C LEU A 42 -2.51 2.09 1.82
N ILE A 43 -1.45 1.28 1.81
CA ILE A 43 -0.58 1.11 0.65
C ILE A 43 -0.72 -0.32 0.13
N LYS A 44 -1.09 -0.44 -1.14
CA LYS A 44 -1.19 -1.75 -1.79
C LYS A 44 0.06 -1.98 -2.61
N VAL A 45 0.74 -3.10 -2.38
CA VAL A 45 2.00 -3.42 -3.04
C VAL A 45 1.99 -4.83 -3.59
N SER A 46 2.88 -5.09 -4.56
CA SER A 46 3.10 -6.42 -5.09
C SER A 46 4.58 -6.59 -5.40
N PHE A 47 5.18 -7.62 -4.83
CA PHE A 47 6.61 -7.90 -4.98
C PHE A 47 6.82 -9.32 -5.51
N PRO A 48 7.91 -9.55 -6.26
CA PRO A 48 8.19 -10.90 -6.77
C PRO A 48 8.62 -11.88 -5.69
N SER A 49 9.00 -11.39 -4.51
CA SER A 49 9.40 -12.28 -3.42
C SER A 49 9.06 -11.66 -2.08
N THR A 50 8.94 -12.53 -1.07
CA THR A 50 8.72 -12.09 0.31
C THR A 50 9.89 -11.26 0.81
N GLN A 51 11.09 -11.60 0.35
CA GLN A 51 12.30 -10.91 0.77
C GLN A 51 12.31 -9.45 0.32
N GLU A 52 11.89 -9.19 -0.92
CA GLU A 52 11.81 -7.82 -1.42
C GLU A 52 10.71 -7.03 -0.71
N LEU A 53 9.60 -7.70 -0.41
CA LEU A 53 8.54 -7.09 0.37
C LEU A 53 9.05 -6.67 1.75
N ASP A 54 9.79 -7.55 2.41
CA ASP A 54 10.34 -7.27 3.74
C ASP A 54 11.29 -6.08 3.69
N THR A 55 12.12 -6.00 2.66
CA THR A 55 13.04 -4.87 2.47
C THR A 55 12.25 -3.56 2.32
N PHE A 56 11.17 -3.60 1.55
CA PHE A 56 10.33 -2.43 1.35
C PHE A 56 9.67 -1.97 2.67
N ILE A 57 9.18 -2.93 3.45
CA ILE A 57 8.56 -2.62 4.74
C ILE A 57 9.56 -1.91 5.64
N GLY A 58 10.81 -2.36 5.65
CA GLY A 58 11.85 -1.71 6.43
C GLY A 58 12.07 -0.26 6.03
N LYS A 59 11.96 0.04 4.74
CA LYS A 59 12.10 1.41 4.25
C LYS A 59 10.91 2.28 4.65
N ILE A 60 9.71 1.71 4.66
CA ILE A 60 8.50 2.44 5.02
C ILE A 60 8.47 2.78 6.51
N GLN A 61 9.04 1.93 7.33
CA GLN A 61 9.00 2.10 8.79
C GLN A 61 9.66 3.38 9.28
N ARG A 62 10.52 3.98 8.48
CA ARG A 62 11.13 5.27 8.86
C ARG A 62 10.11 6.41 8.87
N PHE A 63 8.96 6.22 8.22
CA PHE A 63 7.93 7.25 8.13
C PHE A 63 6.88 7.16 9.24
N GLY A 64 6.87 6.05 9.98
CA GLY A 64 5.92 5.86 11.06
C GLY A 64 5.66 4.38 11.33
N ASN A 65 4.73 4.12 12.23
CA ASN A 65 4.39 2.75 12.59
C ASN A 65 3.62 2.08 11.47
N THR A 66 3.92 0.81 11.23
CA THR A 66 3.30 0.04 10.15
C THR A 66 2.61 -1.21 10.68
N SER A 67 1.60 -1.65 9.94
CA SER A 67 0.95 -2.93 10.16
C SER A 67 0.72 -3.54 8.77
N THR A 68 1.27 -4.71 8.52
CA THR A 68 1.25 -5.34 7.19
C THR A 68 0.34 -6.54 7.17
N GLN A 69 -0.49 -6.63 6.13
CA GLN A 69 -1.36 -7.77 5.89
C GLN A 69 -0.97 -8.39 4.55
N ILE A 70 -0.55 -9.63 4.58
CA ILE A 70 -0.20 -10.38 3.37
C ILE A 70 -1.49 -10.90 2.76
N VAL A 71 -1.63 -10.71 1.45
CA VAL A 71 -2.80 -11.24 0.74
C VAL A 71 -2.61 -12.73 0.54
N PHE A 72 -3.45 -13.52 1.18
CA PHE A 72 -3.40 -14.98 1.09
C PHE A 72 -4.11 -15.46 -0.16
N SER A 73 -5.29 -14.91 -0.44
CA SER A 73 -6.04 -15.24 -1.64
C SER A 73 -6.98 -14.08 -1.96
N THR A 74 -7.41 -14.01 -3.22
CA THR A 74 -8.30 -12.94 -3.67
C THR A 74 -9.53 -13.58 -4.33
N PRO A 75 -10.56 -13.90 -3.51
CA PRO A 75 -11.77 -14.54 -4.06
C PRO A 75 -12.48 -13.71 -5.11
N VAL A 76 -12.43 -12.36 -4.97
CA VAL A 76 -13.00 -11.46 -5.97
C VAL A 76 -11.90 -10.48 -6.38
N PRO A 77 -11.29 -10.65 -7.55
CA PRO A 77 -10.26 -9.72 -8.00
C PRO A 77 -10.86 -8.36 -8.37
N HIS A 78 -10.00 -7.37 -8.50
CA HIS A 78 -10.43 -6.02 -8.85
C HIS A 78 -11.25 -6.05 -10.14
N ARG A 79 -12.35 -5.31 -10.16
CA ARG A 79 -13.17 -5.15 -11.35
C ARG A 79 -13.78 -3.76 -11.36
N GLU A 80 -14.03 -3.25 -12.57
CA GLU A 80 -14.59 -1.92 -12.73
C GLU A 80 -16.09 -1.93 -12.50
N ILE A 81 -16.59 -0.80 -12.00
CA ILE A 81 -18.02 -0.59 -11.87
C ILE A 81 -18.51 -0.04 -13.21
N SER A 82 -19.56 -0.69 -13.76
CA SER A 82 -20.17 -0.19 -14.98
C SER A 82 -21.01 1.05 -14.66
N VAL A 83 -20.80 2.13 -15.43
CA VAL A 83 -21.50 3.40 -15.18
C VAL A 83 -22.48 3.76 -16.27
N GLU A 84 -22.58 2.95 -17.32
CA GLU A 84 -23.51 3.28 -18.41
C GLU A 84 -24.94 2.87 -18.11
N THR A 85 -25.11 2.12 -17.10
CA THR A 85 -26.43 1.68 -16.78
C THR A 85 -27.32 2.82 -16.43
N ASN A 86 -27.79 2.89 -16.60
CA ASN A 86 -28.44 3.61 -16.15
C ASN A 86 -29.05 4.14 -15.59
N LEU A 87 -28.96 4.03 -15.72
CA LEU A 87 -29.27 4.87 -14.68
C LEU A 87 -30.39 5.74 -14.84
#